data_ffc3da1cc2c66e90daf98ebb8961894e
#
_entry.id   ffc3da1cc2c66e90daf98ebb8961894e
#
_cell.length_a   1.000
_cell.length_b   1.000
_cell.length_c   1.000
_cell.angle_alpha   90.00
_cell.angle_beta   90.00
_cell.angle_gamma   90.00
#
_symmetry.space_group_name_H-M   'P 1'
#
loop_
_entity.id
_entity.type
_entity.pdbx_description
1 polymer ?
#
loop_
_entity_poly.entity_id
_entity_poly.type
_entity_poly.pdbx_seq_one_letter_code
_entity_poly.pdbx_strand_id
1 'polypeptide(L)'
;MQLDKLYTDVTNFLNQSNTDLTNENANKDAKCVNTHRDLLAGILSKHYSQDVIPKELMQWHNDGYGHIHDLDYYISPLTNCCLVNYPDMLKNGFTIGCAKIEEPKSFSVACTVLTQIVQAVASSQYGGQSLAHIDVGLEPYVQKSWDKLLAKQKAYNLSTEYIEEELRKEVYDGCQTLLYQTNSMISTNGQAAFISLSLGL
;
A
#
# COMPACT_ATOMS: atom_id res chain seq x y z
N MET A 1 29.28 4.02 17.82
CA MET A 1 29.16 3.31 16.52
C MET A 1 30.50 2.69 16.18
N GLN A 2 30.56 1.37 15.99
CA GLN A 2 31.79 0.71 15.56
C GLN A 2 31.92 0.87 14.04
N LEU A 3 32.72 1.84 13.61
CA LEU A 3 32.88 2.16 12.19
C LEU A 3 33.37 0.97 11.35
N ASP A 4 34.28 0.15 11.88
CA ASP A 4 34.80 -1.04 11.17
C ASP A 4 33.69 -2.05 10.87
N LYS A 5 32.78 -2.28 11.81
CA LYS A 5 31.65 -3.18 11.62
C LYS A 5 30.65 -2.62 10.61
N LEU A 6 30.32 -1.34 10.69
CA LEU A 6 29.46 -0.67 9.70
C LEU A 6 30.08 -0.76 8.31
N TYR A 7 31.39 -0.47 8.17
CA TYR A 7 32.09 -0.58 6.90
C TYR A 7 32.06 -2.01 6.34
N THR A 8 32.21 -3.00 7.20
CA THR A 8 32.13 -4.43 6.82
C THR A 8 30.71 -4.77 6.32
N ASP A 9 29.67 -4.37 7.02
CA ASP A 9 28.29 -4.66 6.65
C ASP A 9 27.90 -3.98 5.34
N VAL A 10 28.33 -2.75 5.13
CA VAL A 10 28.14 -2.04 3.84
C VAL A 10 28.91 -2.74 2.72
N THR A 11 30.14 -3.20 2.97
CA THR A 11 30.93 -3.91 1.97
C THR A 11 30.29 -5.24 1.60
N ASN A 12 29.79 -5.99 2.58
CA ASN A 12 29.06 -7.23 2.33
C ASN A 12 27.78 -6.99 1.52
N PHE A 13 27.07 -5.89 1.80
CA PHE A 13 25.91 -5.49 1.01
C PHE A 13 26.29 -5.20 -0.44
N LEU A 14 27.34 -4.43 -0.69
CA LEU A 14 27.81 -4.10 -2.04
C LEU A 14 28.31 -5.32 -2.81
N ASN A 15 28.90 -6.29 -2.11
CA ASN A 15 29.36 -7.56 -2.70
C ASN A 15 28.23 -8.60 -2.85
N GLN A 16 26.97 -8.23 -2.58
CA GLN A 16 25.79 -9.10 -2.67
C GLN A 16 25.85 -10.34 -1.75
N SER A 17 26.62 -10.26 -0.67
CA SER A 17 26.74 -11.31 0.34
C SER A 17 25.87 -11.04 1.59
N ASN A 18 25.07 -9.98 1.58
CA ASN A 18 24.14 -9.64 2.64
C ASN A 18 22.89 -10.53 2.57
N THR A 19 22.45 -11.06 3.71
CA THR A 19 21.30 -11.96 3.80
C THR A 19 19.98 -11.27 3.39
N ASP A 20 19.85 -9.96 3.60
CA ASP A 20 18.67 -9.19 3.19
C ASP A 20 18.53 -9.10 1.66
N LEU A 21 19.64 -9.27 0.91
CA LEU A 21 19.65 -9.34 -0.55
C LEU A 21 19.46 -10.75 -1.10
N THR A 22 19.92 -11.76 -0.36
CA THR A 22 19.94 -13.15 -0.81
C THR A 22 18.66 -13.89 -0.42
N ASN A 23 17.98 -13.46 0.64
CA ASN A 23 16.73 -14.05 1.06
C ASN A 23 15.56 -13.43 0.29
N GLU A 24 14.68 -14.27 -0.20
CA GLU A 24 13.44 -13.83 -0.84
C GLU A 24 12.56 -13.08 0.17
N ASN A 25 12.08 -11.91 -0.22
CA ASN A 25 11.16 -11.11 0.57
C ASN A 25 9.89 -10.83 -0.24
N ALA A 26 8.74 -11.30 0.27
CA ALA A 26 7.46 -11.16 -0.40
C ALA A 26 7.00 -9.70 -0.58
N ASN A 27 7.52 -8.76 0.23
CA ASN A 27 7.10 -7.37 0.22
C ASN A 27 8.07 -6.43 -0.51
N LYS A 28 9.27 -6.91 -0.86
CA LYS A 28 10.32 -6.09 -1.49
C LYS A 28 11.11 -6.89 -2.52
N ASP A 29 11.29 -6.31 -3.70
CA ASP A 29 12.24 -6.84 -4.68
C ASP A 29 13.63 -6.23 -4.45
N ALA A 30 14.56 -7.03 -3.99
CA ALA A 30 15.95 -6.62 -3.74
C ALA A 30 16.70 -6.11 -5.00
N LYS A 31 16.21 -6.39 -6.20
CA LYS A 31 16.77 -5.88 -7.46
C LYS A 31 16.31 -4.47 -7.78
N CYS A 32 15.26 -3.98 -7.12
CA CYS A 32 14.77 -2.61 -7.29
C CYS A 32 15.75 -1.61 -6.66
N VAL A 33 16.08 -0.55 -7.40
CA VAL A 33 17.05 0.48 -6.95
C VAL A 33 16.59 1.15 -5.64
N ASN A 34 15.30 1.41 -5.49
CA ASN A 34 14.77 2.01 -4.27
C ASN A 34 14.89 1.06 -3.08
N THR A 35 14.62 -0.22 -3.27
CA THR A 35 14.82 -1.26 -2.24
C THR A 35 16.29 -1.38 -1.83
N HIS A 36 17.21 -1.33 -2.78
CA HIS A 36 18.65 -1.29 -2.49
C HIS A 36 19.03 -0.12 -1.58
N ARG A 37 18.51 1.08 -1.87
CA ARG A 37 18.78 2.27 -1.05
C ARG A 37 18.16 2.16 0.33
N ASP A 38 16.97 1.59 0.43
CA ASP A 38 16.26 1.35 1.69
C ASP A 38 17.02 0.34 2.58
N LEU A 39 17.48 -0.78 2.02
CA LEU A 39 18.29 -1.77 2.74
C LEU A 39 19.62 -1.18 3.22
N LEU A 40 20.27 -0.34 2.42
CA LEU A 40 21.50 0.35 2.82
C LEU A 40 21.25 1.33 3.97
N ALA A 41 20.15 2.08 3.93
CA ALA A 41 19.72 2.94 5.02
C ALA A 41 19.39 2.12 6.29
N GLY A 42 18.79 0.94 6.13
CA GLY A 42 18.51 0.00 7.21
C GLY A 42 19.76 -0.48 7.94
N ILE A 43 20.85 -0.77 7.21
CA ILE A 43 22.15 -1.10 7.82
C ILE A 43 22.61 0.03 8.75
N LEU A 44 22.56 1.28 8.27
CA LEU A 44 22.92 2.44 9.08
C LEU A 44 22.02 2.59 10.31
N SER A 45 20.71 2.40 10.14
CA SER A 45 19.74 2.47 11.23
C SER A 45 20.01 1.43 12.31
N LYS A 46 20.24 0.17 11.95
CA LYS A 46 20.60 -0.91 12.87
C LYS A 46 21.88 -0.59 13.68
N HIS A 47 22.87 -0.01 13.04
CA HIS A 47 24.10 0.41 13.74
C HIS A 47 23.87 1.58 14.69
N TYR A 48 23.13 2.60 14.24
CA TYR A 48 22.85 3.78 15.07
C TYR A 48 21.97 3.42 16.28
N SER A 49 21.00 2.53 16.12
CA SER A 49 20.13 2.09 17.21
C SER A 49 20.90 1.47 18.37
N GLN A 50 22.05 0.81 18.12
CA GLN A 50 22.94 0.27 19.17
C GLN A 50 23.49 1.33 20.10
N ASP A 51 23.64 2.57 19.62
CA ASP A 51 24.22 3.67 20.41
C ASP A 51 23.15 4.47 21.18
N VAL A 52 21.90 4.48 20.70
CA VAL A 52 20.83 5.33 21.26
C VAL A 52 19.80 4.60 22.08
N ILE A 53 19.58 3.31 21.83
CA ILE A 53 18.72 2.48 22.67
C ILE A 53 19.45 2.13 23.96
N PRO A 54 18.77 2.12 25.13
CA PRO A 54 19.40 1.70 26.39
C PRO A 54 20.09 0.34 26.26
N LYS A 55 21.31 0.26 26.78
CA LYS A 55 22.18 -0.91 26.62
C LYS A 55 21.55 -2.21 27.12
N GLU A 56 20.79 -2.13 28.20
CA GLU A 56 20.10 -3.29 28.78
C GLU A 56 19.03 -3.85 27.82
N LEU A 57 18.30 -2.96 27.11
CA LEU A 57 17.29 -3.36 26.13
C LEU A 57 17.94 -3.93 24.86
N MET A 58 19.03 -3.33 24.40
CA MET A 58 19.79 -3.89 23.28
C MET A 58 20.43 -5.24 23.62
N GLN A 59 20.96 -5.39 24.85
CA GLN A 59 21.47 -6.67 25.32
C GLN A 59 20.37 -7.73 25.34
N TRP A 60 19.20 -7.39 25.90
CA TRP A 60 18.04 -8.26 25.95
C TRP A 60 17.57 -8.71 24.55
N HIS A 61 17.59 -7.78 23.57
CA HIS A 61 17.31 -8.08 22.18
C HIS A 61 18.37 -9.00 21.56
N ASN A 62 19.66 -8.68 21.74
CA ASN A 62 20.78 -9.43 21.17
C ASN A 62 20.91 -10.86 21.75
N ASP A 63 20.54 -11.03 23.03
CA ASP A 63 20.55 -12.33 23.72
C ASP A 63 19.31 -13.18 23.38
N GLY A 64 18.35 -12.63 22.62
CA GLY A 64 17.16 -13.36 22.19
C GLY A 64 16.05 -13.48 23.25
N TYR A 65 16.14 -12.77 24.38
CA TYR A 65 15.08 -12.74 25.40
C TYR A 65 13.86 -11.93 24.96
N GLY A 66 14.03 -11.03 24.01
CA GLY A 66 12.96 -10.28 23.41
C GLY A 66 13.36 -9.74 22.05
N HIS A 67 12.40 -9.09 21.36
CA HIS A 67 12.61 -8.56 20.03
C HIS A 67 12.21 -7.08 19.96
N ILE A 68 13.16 -6.22 19.57
CA ILE A 68 12.88 -4.84 19.18
C ILE A 68 12.65 -4.87 17.68
N HIS A 69 11.40 -4.61 17.27
CA HIS A 69 10.99 -4.63 15.87
C HIS A 69 11.52 -3.41 15.12
N ASP A 70 11.77 -3.54 13.83
CA ASP A 70 12.07 -2.44 12.91
C ASP A 70 13.30 -1.61 13.26
N LEU A 71 14.37 -2.21 13.78
CA LEU A 71 15.64 -1.54 14.02
C LEU A 71 16.24 -0.93 12.73
N ASP A 72 15.92 -1.50 11.58
CA ASP A 72 16.27 -1.00 10.25
C ASP A 72 15.49 0.27 9.86
N TYR A 73 14.37 0.56 10.51
CA TYR A 73 13.59 1.80 10.33
C TYR A 73 13.64 2.73 11.54
N TYR A 74 14.51 2.47 12.53
CA TYR A 74 14.55 3.23 13.77
C TYR A 74 14.83 4.72 13.59
N ILE A 75 15.77 5.08 12.69
CA ILE A 75 16.13 6.50 12.43
C ILE A 75 15.27 7.18 11.37
N SER A 76 14.56 6.40 10.55
CA SER A 76 13.64 6.88 9.53
C SER A 76 12.43 5.94 9.50
N PRO A 77 11.46 6.17 10.41
CA PRO A 77 10.34 5.26 10.57
C PRO A 77 9.53 5.11 9.28
N LEU A 78 9.28 3.86 8.90
CA LEU A 78 8.37 3.47 7.85
C LEU A 78 7.35 2.51 8.45
N THR A 79 6.07 2.69 8.16
CA THR A 79 5.02 1.81 8.70
C THR A 79 5.09 0.43 8.04
N ASN A 80 4.87 -0.62 8.83
CA ASN A 80 4.79 -1.99 8.32
C ASN A 80 3.48 -2.18 7.54
N CYS A 81 2.37 -2.25 8.26
CA CYS A 81 1.04 -2.51 7.70
C CYS A 81 0.05 -1.43 8.15
N CYS A 82 -1.00 -1.24 7.37
CA CYS A 82 -2.07 -0.33 7.77
C CYS A 82 -3.46 -0.83 7.38
N LEU A 83 -4.45 -0.37 8.13
CA LEU A 83 -5.85 -0.39 7.73
C LEU A 83 -6.18 0.95 7.08
N VAL A 84 -6.51 0.93 5.79
CA VAL A 84 -6.75 2.15 5.01
C VAL A 84 -8.16 2.65 5.24
N ASN A 85 -8.32 3.90 5.71
CA ASN A 85 -9.62 4.54 5.84
C ASN A 85 -10.08 5.12 4.49
N TYR A 86 -10.13 4.27 3.45
CA TYR A 86 -10.51 4.65 2.10
C TYR A 86 -11.95 5.20 1.99
N PRO A 87 -12.95 4.78 2.80
CA PRO A 87 -14.30 5.34 2.70
C PRO A 87 -14.32 6.83 3.01
N ASP A 88 -13.58 7.26 4.05
CA ASP A 88 -13.45 8.67 4.38
C ASP A 88 -12.69 9.44 3.32
N MET A 89 -11.60 8.89 2.80
CA MET A 89 -10.79 9.48 1.72
C MET A 89 -11.62 9.68 0.46
N LEU A 90 -12.40 8.68 0.05
CA LEU A 90 -13.27 8.77 -1.13
C LEU A 90 -14.37 9.82 -0.93
N LYS A 91 -14.97 9.88 0.26
CA LYS A 91 -16.10 10.79 0.55
C LYS A 91 -15.66 12.25 0.68
N ASN A 92 -14.60 12.51 1.43
CA ASN A 92 -14.16 13.86 1.77
C ASN A 92 -13.07 14.40 0.84
N GLY A 93 -12.54 13.53 -0.02
CA GLY A 93 -11.38 13.87 -0.85
C GLY A 93 -10.09 13.87 -0.04
N PHE A 94 -8.97 13.97 -0.73
CA PHE A 94 -7.63 13.97 -0.15
C PHE A 94 -6.62 14.58 -1.12
N THR A 95 -5.36 14.68 -0.70
CA THR A 95 -4.29 15.21 -1.55
C THR A 95 -3.25 14.12 -1.81
N ILE A 96 -2.90 13.90 -3.08
CA ILE A 96 -1.75 13.08 -3.49
C ILE A 96 -0.72 14.00 -4.16
N GLY A 97 0.45 14.17 -3.57
CA GLY A 97 1.43 15.13 -4.06
C GLY A 97 0.85 16.54 -4.08
N CYS A 98 0.75 17.13 -5.28
CA CYS A 98 0.14 18.45 -5.49
C CYS A 98 -1.31 18.38 -6.00
N ALA A 99 -1.86 17.19 -6.23
CA ALA A 99 -3.19 17.00 -6.78
C ALA A 99 -4.23 16.85 -5.66
N LYS A 100 -5.29 17.67 -5.72
CA LYS A 100 -6.48 17.50 -4.88
C LYS A 100 -7.41 16.52 -5.58
N ILE A 101 -7.74 15.43 -4.90
CA ILE A 101 -8.67 14.41 -5.35
C ILE A 101 -10.02 14.69 -4.69
N GLU A 102 -11.03 14.91 -5.51
CA GLU A 102 -12.40 15.14 -5.05
C GLU A 102 -13.19 13.83 -4.99
N GLU A 103 -14.35 13.87 -4.35
CA GLU A 103 -15.24 12.73 -4.24
C GLU A 103 -15.63 12.17 -5.61
N PRO A 104 -15.43 10.86 -5.87
CA PRO A 104 -15.85 10.21 -7.11
C PRO A 104 -17.36 10.35 -7.37
N LYS A 105 -17.72 10.46 -8.63
CA LYS A 105 -19.12 10.61 -9.04
C LYS A 105 -19.71 9.35 -9.68
N SER A 106 -18.98 8.24 -9.69
CA SER A 106 -19.43 6.94 -10.21
C SER A 106 -18.60 5.80 -9.62
N PHE A 107 -19.09 4.59 -9.74
CA PHE A 107 -18.39 3.39 -9.26
C PHE A 107 -17.05 3.18 -9.97
N SER A 108 -17.01 3.31 -11.30
CA SER A 108 -15.78 3.14 -12.07
C SER A 108 -14.69 4.14 -11.67
N VAL A 109 -15.07 5.41 -11.41
CA VAL A 109 -14.13 6.42 -10.93
C VAL A 109 -13.69 6.12 -9.50
N ALA A 110 -14.59 5.65 -8.62
CA ALA A 110 -14.23 5.26 -7.26
C ALA A 110 -13.21 4.12 -7.25
N CYS A 111 -13.38 3.09 -8.08
CA CYS A 111 -12.41 2.01 -8.24
C CYS A 111 -11.04 2.54 -8.69
N THR A 112 -11.02 3.47 -9.67
CA THR A 112 -9.77 4.08 -10.15
C THR A 112 -9.08 4.90 -9.05
N VAL A 113 -9.83 5.71 -8.30
CA VAL A 113 -9.26 6.49 -7.19
C VAL A 113 -8.75 5.57 -6.07
N LEU A 114 -9.49 4.49 -5.79
CA LEU A 114 -9.06 3.50 -4.80
C LEU A 114 -7.73 2.84 -5.18
N THR A 115 -7.49 2.56 -6.46
CA THR A 115 -6.17 2.04 -6.90
C THR A 115 -5.04 3.05 -6.68
N GLN A 116 -5.31 4.35 -6.85
CA GLN A 116 -4.33 5.40 -6.55
C GLN A 116 -4.00 5.45 -5.05
N ILE A 117 -5.02 5.33 -4.19
CA ILE A 117 -4.83 5.24 -2.73
C ILE A 117 -3.95 4.03 -2.40
N VAL A 118 -4.30 2.85 -2.92
CA VAL A 118 -3.54 1.61 -2.71
C VAL A 118 -2.07 1.76 -3.10
N GLN A 119 -1.79 2.37 -4.26
CA GLN A 119 -0.42 2.57 -4.75
C GLN A 119 0.35 3.60 -3.92
N ALA A 120 -0.30 4.68 -3.49
CA ALA A 120 0.32 5.69 -2.63
C ALA A 120 0.69 5.10 -1.26
N VAL A 121 -0.20 4.30 -0.67
CA VAL A 121 0.05 3.59 0.57
C VAL A 121 1.17 2.56 0.40
N ALA A 122 1.13 1.72 -0.64
CA ALA A 122 2.16 0.72 -0.91
C ALA A 122 3.56 1.33 -1.13
N SER A 123 3.62 2.59 -1.60
CA SER A 123 4.87 3.32 -1.76
C SER A 123 5.37 4.00 -0.48
N SER A 124 4.55 4.01 0.58
CA SER A 124 4.83 4.70 1.84
C SER A 124 4.96 3.75 3.03
N GLN A 125 4.97 2.44 2.78
CA GLN A 125 5.14 1.40 3.79
C GLN A 125 5.87 0.19 3.19
N TYR A 126 6.34 -0.73 4.04
CA TYR A 126 7.06 -1.92 3.58
C TYR A 126 6.23 -3.22 3.69
N GLY A 127 5.09 -3.20 4.34
CA GLY A 127 4.19 -4.36 4.49
C GLY A 127 2.87 -4.22 3.75
N GLY A 128 1.88 -4.96 4.19
CA GLY A 128 0.56 -5.04 3.58
C GLY A 128 -0.40 -3.94 4.01
N GLN A 129 -1.48 -3.81 3.29
CA GLN A 129 -2.59 -2.92 3.61
C GLN A 129 -3.92 -3.65 3.52
N SER A 130 -4.88 -3.24 4.33
CA SER A 130 -6.21 -3.83 4.36
C SER A 130 -7.27 -2.79 4.00
N LEU A 131 -8.19 -3.20 3.13
CA LEU A 131 -9.40 -2.46 2.76
C LEU A 131 -10.59 -3.23 3.35
N ALA A 132 -11.06 -2.79 4.53
CA ALA A 132 -12.15 -3.46 5.21
C ALA A 132 -13.51 -3.12 4.59
N HIS A 133 -14.41 -4.11 4.52
CA HIS A 133 -15.79 -3.95 4.06
C HIS A 133 -15.90 -3.23 2.71
N ILE A 134 -15.17 -3.73 1.70
CA ILE A 134 -15.02 -3.04 0.42
C ILE A 134 -16.35 -2.88 -0.33
N ASP A 135 -17.24 -3.82 -0.20
CA ASP A 135 -18.61 -3.77 -0.72
C ASP A 135 -19.42 -2.61 -0.10
N VAL A 136 -19.39 -2.49 1.23
CA VAL A 136 -20.08 -1.41 1.96
C VAL A 136 -19.45 -0.05 1.64
N GLY A 137 -18.12 0.03 1.61
CA GLY A 137 -17.41 1.29 1.35
C GLY A 137 -17.58 1.81 -0.07
N LEU A 138 -17.85 0.93 -1.05
CA LEU A 138 -18.07 1.30 -2.45
C LEU A 138 -19.55 1.40 -2.85
N GLU A 139 -20.48 0.91 -2.02
CA GLU A 139 -21.93 0.98 -2.26
C GLU A 139 -22.42 2.40 -2.63
N PRO A 140 -22.01 3.50 -1.94
CA PRO A 140 -22.47 4.84 -2.27
C PRO A 140 -22.15 5.25 -3.72
N TYR A 141 -21.10 4.70 -4.30
CA TYR A 141 -20.68 5.00 -5.68
C TYR A 141 -21.44 4.17 -6.71
N VAL A 142 -21.87 2.96 -6.33
CA VAL A 142 -22.84 2.18 -7.13
C VAL A 142 -24.16 2.95 -7.20
N GLN A 143 -24.63 3.50 -6.07
CA GLN A 143 -25.85 4.32 -6.03
C GLN A 143 -25.73 5.57 -6.92
N LYS A 144 -24.58 6.27 -6.90
CA LYS A 144 -24.35 7.42 -7.82
C LYS A 144 -24.38 7.03 -9.29
N SER A 145 -23.84 5.85 -9.63
CA SER A 145 -23.91 5.34 -11.02
C SER A 145 -25.34 4.99 -11.39
N TRP A 146 -26.09 4.35 -10.48
CA TRP A 146 -27.51 4.07 -10.68
C TRP A 146 -28.34 5.34 -10.92
N ASP A 147 -28.17 6.37 -10.10
CA ASP A 147 -28.89 7.64 -10.25
C ASP A 147 -28.64 8.30 -11.61
N LYS A 148 -27.42 8.20 -12.14
CA LYS A 148 -27.10 8.65 -13.49
C LYS A 148 -27.79 7.83 -14.58
N LEU A 149 -27.88 6.51 -14.40
CA LEU A 149 -28.57 5.64 -15.35
C LEU A 149 -30.09 5.90 -15.33
N LEU A 150 -30.68 6.14 -14.17
CA LEU A 150 -32.09 6.55 -14.05
C LEU A 150 -32.37 7.90 -14.74
N ALA A 151 -31.45 8.86 -14.65
CA ALA A 151 -31.57 10.11 -15.36
C ALA A 151 -31.51 9.91 -16.89
N LYS A 152 -30.60 9.04 -17.37
CA LYS A 152 -30.52 8.66 -18.79
C LYS A 152 -31.78 7.90 -19.26
N GLN A 153 -32.31 7.00 -18.42
CA GLN A 153 -33.54 6.27 -18.69
C GLN A 153 -34.69 7.23 -19.01
N LYS A 154 -34.88 8.24 -18.16
CA LYS A 154 -35.92 9.25 -18.35
C LYS A 154 -35.70 10.09 -19.61
N ALA A 155 -34.45 10.50 -19.89
CA ALA A 155 -34.12 11.36 -21.00
C ALA A 155 -34.25 10.66 -22.37
N TYR A 156 -33.94 9.36 -22.46
CA TYR A 156 -33.88 8.60 -23.70
C TYR A 156 -34.90 7.46 -23.80
N ASN A 157 -35.82 7.36 -22.84
CA ASN A 157 -36.86 6.33 -22.76
C ASN A 157 -36.30 4.90 -22.89
N LEU A 158 -35.21 4.61 -22.09
CA LEU A 158 -34.57 3.30 -22.09
C LEU A 158 -35.38 2.31 -21.26
N SER A 159 -35.23 1.01 -21.54
CA SER A 159 -35.85 -0.04 -20.71
C SER A 159 -35.15 -0.19 -19.36
N THR A 160 -35.89 -0.73 -18.37
CA THR A 160 -35.31 -1.02 -17.03
C THR A 160 -34.24 -2.08 -17.13
N GLU A 161 -34.45 -3.13 -17.92
CA GLU A 161 -33.50 -4.20 -18.14
C GLU A 161 -32.18 -3.67 -18.71
N TYR A 162 -32.25 -2.68 -19.62
CA TYR A 162 -31.06 -2.09 -20.20
C TYR A 162 -30.22 -1.35 -19.15
N ILE A 163 -30.82 -0.52 -18.30
CA ILE A 163 -30.07 0.24 -17.30
C ILE A 163 -29.53 -0.67 -16.17
N GLU A 164 -30.23 -1.75 -15.82
CA GLU A 164 -29.73 -2.76 -14.88
C GLU A 164 -28.51 -3.50 -15.43
N GLU A 165 -28.51 -3.84 -16.71
CA GLU A 165 -27.36 -4.49 -17.36
C GLU A 165 -26.17 -3.54 -17.46
N GLU A 166 -26.39 -2.27 -17.81
CA GLU A 166 -25.34 -1.25 -17.83
C GLU A 166 -24.72 -1.04 -16.44
N LEU A 167 -25.53 -1.02 -15.37
CA LEU A 167 -24.99 -0.93 -14.01
C LEU A 167 -24.17 -2.18 -13.67
N ARG A 168 -24.69 -3.36 -13.94
CA ARG A 168 -23.98 -4.63 -13.70
C ARG A 168 -22.64 -4.67 -14.40
N LYS A 169 -22.61 -4.22 -15.66
CA LYS A 169 -21.39 -4.10 -16.45
C LYS A 169 -20.42 -3.09 -15.83
N GLU A 170 -20.87 -1.90 -15.43
CA GLU A 170 -20.00 -0.91 -14.78
C GLU A 170 -19.39 -1.46 -13.49
N VAL A 171 -20.17 -2.16 -12.69
CA VAL A 171 -19.68 -2.78 -11.44
C VAL A 171 -18.64 -3.86 -11.75
N TYR A 172 -18.92 -4.73 -12.72
CA TYR A 172 -17.98 -5.78 -13.13
C TYR A 172 -16.66 -5.17 -13.65
N ASP A 173 -16.74 -4.21 -14.57
CA ASP A 173 -15.58 -3.56 -15.17
C ASP A 173 -14.76 -2.76 -14.13
N GLY A 174 -15.44 -2.13 -13.17
CA GLY A 174 -14.79 -1.42 -12.06
C GLY A 174 -14.04 -2.37 -11.12
N CYS A 175 -14.65 -3.50 -10.75
CA CYS A 175 -13.99 -4.53 -9.96
C CYS A 175 -12.78 -5.13 -10.71
N GLN A 176 -12.94 -5.41 -12.01
CA GLN A 176 -11.85 -5.88 -12.84
C GLN A 176 -10.70 -4.87 -12.91
N THR A 177 -11.01 -3.58 -13.08
CA THR A 177 -10.02 -2.50 -13.09
C THR A 177 -9.27 -2.43 -11.78
N LEU A 178 -9.96 -2.47 -10.64
CA LEU A 178 -9.35 -2.46 -9.32
C LEU A 178 -8.38 -3.63 -9.15
N LEU A 179 -8.83 -4.85 -9.42
CA LEU A 179 -8.00 -6.05 -9.27
C LEU A 179 -6.83 -6.07 -10.26
N TYR A 180 -7.07 -5.68 -11.51
CA TYR A 180 -6.02 -5.63 -12.53
C TYR A 180 -4.91 -4.63 -12.14
N GLN A 181 -5.30 -3.41 -11.78
CA GLN A 181 -4.32 -2.36 -11.45
C GLN A 181 -3.55 -2.69 -10.16
N THR A 182 -4.23 -3.19 -9.13
CA THR A 182 -3.55 -3.55 -7.88
C THR A 182 -2.55 -4.70 -8.05
N ASN A 183 -2.78 -5.62 -8.99
CA ASN A 183 -1.87 -6.72 -9.29
C ASN A 183 -0.77 -6.38 -10.30
N SER A 184 -0.97 -5.37 -11.15
CA SER A 184 -0.04 -5.05 -12.24
C SER A 184 0.78 -3.79 -12.03
N MET A 185 0.33 -2.86 -11.19
CA MET A 185 1.08 -1.64 -10.89
C MET A 185 2.16 -1.92 -9.84
N ILE A 186 3.37 -1.52 -10.16
CA ILE A 186 4.53 -1.71 -9.29
C ILE A 186 4.70 -0.49 -8.40
N SER A 187 4.79 -0.71 -7.07
CA SER A 187 5.12 0.31 -6.08
C SER A 187 6.62 0.66 -6.10
N THR A 188 7.03 1.64 -5.30
CA THR A 188 8.45 1.98 -5.12
C THR A 188 9.30 0.83 -4.56
N ASN A 189 8.66 -0.19 -3.97
CA ASN A 189 9.33 -1.39 -3.46
C ASN A 189 9.62 -2.44 -4.55
N GLY A 190 9.28 -2.15 -5.81
CA GLY A 190 9.53 -3.04 -6.95
C GLY A 190 8.49 -4.15 -7.15
N GLN A 191 7.43 -4.16 -6.37
CA GLN A 191 6.38 -5.19 -6.39
C GLN A 191 4.99 -4.57 -6.45
N ALA A 192 4.00 -5.38 -6.83
CA ALA A 192 2.60 -5.03 -6.70
C ALA A 192 2.22 -4.85 -5.22
N ALA A 193 1.21 -4.04 -4.95
CA ALA A 193 0.74 -3.80 -3.59
C ALA A 193 0.26 -5.10 -2.94
N PHE A 194 0.73 -5.38 -1.71
CA PHE A 194 0.20 -6.48 -0.90
C PHE A 194 -1.06 -6.00 -0.18
N ILE A 195 -2.23 -6.49 -0.61
CA ILE A 195 -3.52 -6.04 -0.11
C ILE A 195 -4.39 -7.19 0.39
N SER A 196 -5.17 -6.90 1.44
CA SER A 196 -6.25 -7.75 1.92
C SER A 196 -7.58 -7.03 1.74
N LEU A 197 -8.56 -7.70 1.16
CA LEU A 197 -9.93 -7.22 0.99
C LEU A 197 -10.85 -8.02 1.90
N SER A 198 -11.72 -7.35 2.67
CA SER A 198 -12.80 -8.03 3.36
C SER A 198 -14.16 -7.54 2.88
N LEU A 199 -15.15 -8.41 2.96
CA LEU A 199 -16.56 -8.09 2.71
C LEU A 199 -17.25 -7.78 4.03
N GLY A 200 -18.24 -6.90 4.02
CA GLY A 200 -19.09 -6.57 5.14
C GLY A 200 -20.27 -7.54 5.22
N LEU A 201 -20.01 -8.75 5.72
CA LEU A 201 -21.05 -9.76 5.93
C LEU A 201 -21.83 -9.49 7.21
#